data_39b0f0dc4c41a5e1f98fa3c3347329a1
#
_entry.id   39b0f0dc4c41a5e1f98fa3c3347329a1
#
_cell.length_a   1.000
_cell.length_b   1.000
_cell.length_c   1.000
_cell.angle_alpha   90.00
_cell.angle_beta   90.00
_cell.angle_gamma   90.00
#
_symmetry.space_group_name_H-M   'P 1'
#
loop_
_entity.id
_entity.type
_entity.pdbx_description
1 polymer ?
#
loop_
_entity_poly.entity_id
_entity_poly.type
_entity_poly.pdbx_seq_one_letter_code
_entity_poly.pdbx_strand_id
1 'polypeptide(L)'
;MKHEIITLADVQIIGMAKEIAFCKGQEECPKFWGEYVERIIKPVFMEHKAPDAFQQAAIDNGVGEFALCTCDIPNHNCMTCAEVNFGACSNNTFTYVIGGIYKGGNVPEGMKLFPIRSGKWLKVHFEGGMKAFQQQYQMFYKKWLPQHPEFFAEQSGKAERHCPNNTMMVEWYNGTDIDSPDYQCGVMMPLE
;
A
#
# COMPACT_ATOMS: atom_id res chain seq x y z
N MET A 1 4.89 -4.71 18.17
CA MET A 1 4.42 -5.21 16.86
C MET A 1 5.36 -6.28 16.37
N LYS A 2 4.83 -7.39 15.87
CA LYS A 2 5.62 -8.43 15.23
C LYS A 2 6.16 -7.90 13.91
N HIS A 3 7.43 -8.11 13.64
CA HIS A 3 8.07 -7.65 12.40
C HIS A 3 9.16 -8.61 11.95
N GLU A 4 9.53 -8.51 10.70
CA GLU A 4 10.61 -9.26 10.06
C GLU A 4 11.27 -8.43 8.96
N ILE A 5 12.53 -8.70 8.68
CA ILE A 5 13.22 -8.18 7.51
C ILE A 5 13.15 -9.24 6.43
N ILE A 6 12.57 -8.89 5.29
CA ILE A 6 12.43 -9.77 4.14
C ILE A 6 13.26 -9.22 2.96
N THR A 7 13.62 -10.09 2.04
CA THR A 7 14.20 -9.69 0.75
C THR A 7 13.16 -9.92 -0.33
N LEU A 8 12.78 -8.87 -1.05
CA LEU A 8 11.91 -8.97 -2.22
C LEU A 8 12.74 -9.05 -3.49
N ALA A 9 12.28 -9.82 -4.46
CA ALA A 9 12.72 -9.74 -5.85
C ALA A 9 12.00 -8.57 -6.55
N ASP A 10 12.47 -8.22 -7.77
CA ASP A 10 11.72 -7.30 -8.62
C ASP A 10 10.33 -7.88 -8.94
N VAL A 11 9.30 -7.11 -8.65
CA VAL A 11 7.91 -7.47 -8.97
C VAL A 11 7.19 -6.28 -9.60
N GLN A 12 6.18 -6.57 -10.39
CA GLN A 12 5.25 -5.56 -10.87
C GLN A 12 3.89 -5.77 -10.20
N ILE A 13 3.32 -4.69 -9.74
CA ILE A 13 1.95 -4.63 -9.24
C ILE A 13 1.08 -4.08 -10.35
N ILE A 14 0.00 -4.78 -10.68
CA ILE A 14 -1.09 -4.26 -11.52
C ILE A 14 -2.20 -3.77 -10.62
N GLY A 15 -2.79 -2.61 -10.91
CA GLY A 15 -3.88 -2.12 -10.07
C GLY A 15 -4.58 -0.88 -10.56
N MET A 16 -5.66 -0.57 -9.86
CA MET A 16 -6.35 0.72 -9.96
C MET A 16 -5.55 1.77 -9.20
N ALA A 17 -5.47 2.98 -9.76
CA ALA A 17 -4.70 4.06 -9.15
C ALA A 17 -5.51 5.34 -9.06
N LYS A 18 -5.33 6.05 -7.95
CA LYS A 18 -5.96 7.36 -7.71
C LYS A 18 -4.92 8.32 -7.14
N GLU A 19 -4.87 9.52 -7.68
CA GLU A 19 -4.08 10.61 -7.12
C GLU A 19 -4.83 11.25 -5.96
N ILE A 20 -4.19 11.34 -4.81
CA ILE A 20 -4.80 11.78 -3.56
C ILE A 20 -3.90 12.85 -2.92
N ALA A 21 -4.49 13.97 -2.50
CA ALA A 21 -3.77 14.97 -1.71
C ALA A 21 -3.37 14.36 -0.36
N PHE A 22 -2.15 14.61 0.08
CA PHE A 22 -1.63 14.03 1.33
C PHE A 22 -2.56 14.28 2.53
N CYS A 23 -3.08 15.50 2.67
CA CYS A 23 -3.97 15.84 3.77
C CYS A 23 -5.34 15.12 3.74
N LYS A 24 -5.70 14.51 2.61
CA LYS A 24 -6.96 13.79 2.42
C LYS A 24 -6.82 12.27 2.44
N GLY A 25 -5.62 11.75 2.64
CA GLY A 25 -5.36 10.30 2.58
C GLY A 25 -6.29 9.48 3.49
N GLN A 26 -6.50 9.93 4.73
CA GLN A 26 -7.37 9.23 5.69
C GLN A 26 -8.84 9.15 5.25
N GLU A 27 -9.29 10.11 4.46
CA GLU A 27 -10.67 10.18 3.96
C GLU A 27 -10.80 9.48 2.61
N GLU A 28 -9.87 9.75 1.68
CA GLU A 28 -9.98 9.34 0.28
C GLU A 28 -9.53 7.89 0.03
N CYS A 29 -8.54 7.36 0.79
CA CYS A 29 -8.14 5.97 0.63
C CYS A 29 -9.29 4.99 0.95
N PRO A 30 -10.04 5.13 2.06
CA PRO A 30 -11.21 4.27 2.31
C PRO A 30 -12.30 4.41 1.25
N LYS A 31 -12.53 5.61 0.70
CA LYS A 31 -13.49 5.81 -0.39
C LYS A 31 -13.05 5.06 -1.65
N PHE A 32 -11.77 5.09 -1.95
CA PHE A 32 -11.24 4.37 -3.11
C PHE A 32 -11.35 2.85 -2.95
N TRP A 33 -11.19 2.33 -1.74
CA TRP A 33 -11.53 0.94 -1.44
C TRP A 33 -13.02 0.64 -1.67
N GLY A 34 -13.90 1.59 -1.35
CA GLY A 34 -15.34 1.50 -1.69
C GLY A 34 -15.56 1.41 -3.20
N GLU A 35 -14.86 2.22 -4.00
CA GLU A 35 -14.90 2.15 -5.47
C GLU A 35 -14.46 0.77 -6.00
N TYR A 36 -13.40 0.20 -5.40
CA TYR A 36 -12.92 -1.16 -5.71
C TYR A 36 -14.01 -2.22 -5.42
N VAL A 37 -14.63 -2.14 -4.24
CA VAL A 37 -15.70 -3.07 -3.86
C VAL A 37 -16.88 -3.00 -4.82
N GLU A 38 -17.36 -1.80 -5.15
CA GLU A 38 -18.48 -1.61 -6.07
C GLU A 38 -18.16 -2.07 -7.50
N ARG A 39 -16.91 -1.87 -7.96
CA ARG A 39 -16.52 -2.19 -9.34
C ARG A 39 -16.15 -3.65 -9.55
N ILE A 40 -15.56 -4.31 -8.55
CA ILE A 40 -14.99 -5.66 -8.69
C ILE A 40 -15.70 -6.66 -7.79
N ILE A 41 -15.70 -6.40 -6.47
CA ILE A 41 -16.16 -7.41 -5.52
C ILE A 41 -17.65 -7.66 -5.63
N LYS A 42 -18.44 -6.61 -5.63
CA LYS A 42 -19.89 -6.71 -5.63
C LYS A 42 -20.46 -7.36 -6.89
N PRO A 43 -20.10 -6.93 -8.12
CA PRO A 43 -20.65 -7.56 -9.32
C PRO A 43 -20.27 -9.03 -9.44
N VAL A 44 -19.02 -9.39 -9.16
CA VAL A 44 -18.52 -10.73 -9.42
C VAL A 44 -18.83 -11.69 -8.29
N PHE A 45 -18.53 -11.31 -7.05
CA PHE A 45 -18.60 -12.23 -5.91
C PHE A 45 -19.93 -12.18 -5.16
N MET A 46 -20.63 -11.06 -5.15
CA MET A 46 -21.92 -10.93 -4.46
C MET A 46 -23.12 -11.14 -5.41
N GLU A 47 -23.03 -10.57 -6.62
CA GLU A 47 -24.13 -10.65 -7.61
C GLU A 47 -23.92 -11.79 -8.62
N HIS A 48 -22.79 -12.52 -8.55
CA HIS A 48 -22.43 -13.66 -9.40
C HIS A 48 -22.51 -13.35 -10.91
N LYS A 49 -22.19 -12.11 -11.29
CA LYS A 49 -22.10 -11.72 -12.70
C LYS A 49 -20.82 -12.24 -13.33
N ALA A 50 -20.88 -12.57 -14.62
CA ALA A 50 -19.68 -12.89 -15.36
C ALA A 50 -18.75 -11.66 -15.39
N PRO A 51 -17.44 -11.83 -15.05
CA PRO A 51 -16.51 -10.71 -15.03
C PRO A 51 -16.26 -10.17 -16.44
N ASP A 52 -16.17 -8.86 -16.56
CA ASP A 52 -15.63 -8.20 -17.73
C ASP A 52 -14.09 -8.32 -17.77
N ALA A 53 -13.46 -7.80 -18.83
CA ALA A 53 -11.99 -7.90 -18.99
C ALA A 53 -11.21 -7.22 -17.86
N PHE A 54 -11.73 -6.13 -17.31
CA PHE A 54 -11.11 -5.42 -16.19
C PHE A 54 -11.22 -6.23 -14.89
N GLN A 55 -12.41 -6.75 -14.62
CA GLN A 55 -12.68 -7.57 -13.43
C GLN A 55 -11.91 -8.89 -13.49
N GLN A 56 -11.84 -9.52 -14.67
CA GLN A 56 -11.06 -10.74 -14.84
C GLN A 56 -9.56 -10.49 -14.58
N ALA A 57 -9.00 -9.43 -15.14
CA ALA A 57 -7.61 -9.08 -14.88
C ALA A 57 -7.34 -8.79 -13.38
N ALA A 58 -8.30 -8.18 -12.69
CA ALA A 58 -8.20 -7.97 -11.24
C ALA A 58 -8.15 -9.29 -10.47
N ILE A 59 -9.03 -10.23 -10.81
CA ILE A 59 -9.11 -11.55 -10.17
C ILE A 59 -7.84 -12.35 -10.43
N ASP A 60 -7.41 -12.44 -11.69
CA ASP A 60 -6.25 -13.23 -12.11
C ASP A 60 -4.96 -12.79 -11.41
N ASN A 61 -4.83 -11.50 -11.11
CA ASN A 61 -3.65 -10.91 -10.51
C ASN A 61 -3.79 -10.62 -9.00
N GLY A 62 -4.91 -10.98 -8.38
CA GLY A 62 -5.12 -10.76 -6.94
C GLY A 62 -5.18 -9.28 -6.55
N VAL A 63 -5.80 -8.43 -7.40
CA VAL A 63 -6.00 -7.02 -7.07
C VAL A 63 -6.84 -6.89 -5.80
N GLY A 64 -6.32 -6.17 -4.81
CA GLY A 64 -6.87 -6.10 -3.46
C GLY A 64 -6.00 -6.78 -2.40
N GLU A 65 -4.97 -7.55 -2.80
CA GLU A 65 -4.01 -8.13 -1.85
C GLU A 65 -2.99 -7.11 -1.34
N PHE A 66 -2.80 -6.02 -2.10
CA PHE A 66 -1.87 -4.94 -1.77
C PHE A 66 -2.49 -3.56 -1.99
N ALA A 67 -2.04 -2.60 -1.18
CA ALA A 67 -2.18 -1.20 -1.53
C ALA A 67 -0.83 -0.49 -1.43
N LEU A 68 -0.52 0.37 -2.39
CA LEU A 68 0.74 1.08 -2.45
C LEU A 68 0.51 2.58 -2.36
N CYS A 69 1.38 3.24 -1.61
CA CYS A 69 1.56 4.67 -1.70
C CYS A 69 2.82 4.94 -2.52
N THR A 70 2.68 5.60 -3.65
CA THR A 70 3.82 6.02 -4.46
C THR A 70 3.86 7.53 -4.56
N CYS A 71 5.05 8.11 -4.70
CA CYS A 71 5.19 9.53 -4.90
C CYS A 71 6.29 9.79 -5.94
N ASP A 72 5.97 10.60 -6.92
CA ASP A 72 6.89 10.96 -8.01
C ASP A 72 7.69 12.23 -7.72
N ILE A 73 7.68 12.70 -6.48
CA ILE A 73 8.39 13.90 -6.09
C ILE A 73 9.88 13.57 -5.94
N PRO A 74 10.76 14.13 -6.76
CA PRO A 74 12.20 13.93 -6.62
C PRO A 74 12.68 14.42 -5.25
N ASN A 75 13.59 13.66 -4.63
CA ASN A 75 14.20 14.01 -3.35
C ASN A 75 13.22 14.12 -2.16
N HIS A 76 12.09 13.43 -2.24
CA HIS A 76 11.11 13.47 -1.19
C HIS A 76 11.49 12.54 -0.03
N ASN A 77 11.49 13.08 1.19
CA ASN A 77 11.70 12.29 2.39
C ASN A 77 10.38 11.64 2.83
N CYS A 78 10.26 10.34 2.60
CA CYS A 78 9.04 9.59 2.93
C CYS A 78 8.65 9.60 4.41
N MET A 79 9.61 9.81 5.29
CA MET A 79 9.32 9.99 6.73
C MET A 79 8.63 11.30 7.00
N THR A 80 9.05 12.38 6.32
CA THR A 80 8.38 13.67 6.44
C THR A 80 6.99 13.66 5.83
N CYS A 81 6.72 12.82 4.84
CA CYS A 81 5.36 12.62 4.35
C CYS A 81 4.42 12.06 5.42
N ALA A 82 4.88 11.08 6.17
CA ALA A 82 4.08 10.51 7.26
C ALA A 82 3.92 11.48 8.45
N GLU A 83 4.95 12.29 8.72
CA GLU A 83 4.95 13.25 9.84
C GLU A 83 4.28 14.58 9.51
N VAL A 84 4.50 15.12 8.31
CA VAL A 84 4.04 16.47 7.93
C VAL A 84 2.55 16.52 7.62
N ASN A 85 1.92 15.38 7.31
CA ASN A 85 0.63 15.43 6.65
C ASN A 85 -0.60 15.23 7.51
N PHE A 86 -0.44 15.09 8.81
CA PHE A 86 -1.60 15.11 9.69
C PHE A 86 -2.10 16.53 10.08
N GLY A 87 -1.48 17.58 9.56
CA GLY A 87 -1.84 18.95 9.97
C GLY A 87 -1.76 20.06 8.92
N ALA A 88 -1.01 19.91 7.84
CA ALA A 88 -0.88 20.95 6.82
C ALA A 88 -1.22 20.39 5.43
N CYS A 89 -2.26 20.94 4.82
CA CYS A 89 -2.60 20.66 3.43
C CYS A 89 -1.54 21.32 2.53
N SER A 90 -0.52 20.54 2.13
CA SER A 90 0.34 20.94 1.01
C SER A 90 -0.35 20.60 -0.29
N ASN A 91 -0.03 21.31 -1.39
CA ASN A 91 -0.51 20.97 -2.73
C ASN A 91 0.07 19.65 -3.26
N ASN A 92 0.79 18.91 -2.44
CA ASN A 92 1.44 17.66 -2.82
C ASN A 92 0.43 16.52 -2.80
N THR A 93 0.53 15.68 -3.81
CA THR A 93 -0.27 14.46 -3.96
C THR A 93 0.61 13.24 -3.91
N PHE A 94 0.00 12.10 -3.64
CA PHE A 94 0.59 10.79 -3.84
C PHE A 94 -0.37 9.93 -4.65
N THR A 95 0.17 8.94 -5.34
CA THR A 95 -0.66 7.96 -6.02
C THR A 95 -0.92 6.80 -5.08
N TYR A 96 -2.19 6.56 -4.78
CA TYR A 96 -2.64 5.38 -4.04
C TYR A 96 -3.11 4.32 -5.03
N VAL A 97 -2.60 3.10 -4.89
CA VAL A 97 -2.86 1.99 -5.80
C VAL A 97 -3.47 0.83 -5.03
N ILE A 98 -4.61 0.32 -5.46
CA ILE A 98 -5.15 -0.96 -5.01
C ILE A 98 -4.75 -1.99 -6.06
N GLY A 99 -3.91 -2.95 -5.70
CA GLY A 99 -3.25 -3.81 -6.66
C GLY A 99 -3.02 -5.24 -6.21
N GLY A 100 -2.48 -6.01 -7.13
CA GLY A 100 -2.01 -7.38 -6.93
C GLY A 100 -0.77 -7.66 -7.77
N ILE A 101 -0.11 -8.79 -7.53
CA ILE A 101 1.10 -9.16 -8.26
C ILE A 101 0.73 -9.45 -9.72
N TYR A 102 1.37 -8.72 -10.65
CA TYR A 102 1.16 -8.95 -12.07
C TYR A 102 1.75 -10.29 -12.53
N LYS A 103 0.89 -11.14 -13.03
CA LYS A 103 1.23 -12.50 -13.50
C LYS A 103 1.36 -12.59 -15.03
N GLY A 104 1.33 -11.44 -15.69
CA GLY A 104 1.37 -11.38 -17.16
C GLY A 104 -0.02 -11.15 -17.78
N GLY A 105 -0.06 -11.01 -19.10
CA GLY A 105 -1.30 -10.82 -19.86
C GLY A 105 -1.55 -9.34 -20.25
N ASN A 106 -2.77 -9.07 -20.67
CA ASN A 106 -3.17 -7.74 -21.07
C ASN A 106 -3.45 -6.85 -19.84
N VAL A 107 -3.01 -5.60 -19.89
CA VAL A 107 -3.35 -4.58 -18.89
C VAL A 107 -4.56 -3.80 -19.42
N PRO A 108 -5.75 -3.99 -18.83
CA PRO A 108 -6.95 -3.35 -19.34
C PRO A 108 -6.94 -1.85 -19.07
N GLU A 109 -7.73 -1.11 -19.83
CA GLU A 109 -7.94 0.30 -19.58
C GLU A 109 -8.43 0.56 -18.16
N GLY A 110 -7.85 1.53 -17.47
CA GLY A 110 -8.13 1.85 -16.07
C GLY A 110 -7.25 1.13 -15.06
N MET A 111 -6.37 0.21 -15.50
CA MET A 111 -5.28 -0.34 -14.68
C MET A 111 -3.92 0.15 -15.16
N LYS A 112 -2.95 0.14 -14.25
CA LYS A 112 -1.55 0.50 -14.53
C LYS A 112 -0.61 -0.49 -13.85
N LEU A 113 0.63 -0.55 -14.35
CA LEU A 113 1.71 -1.32 -13.75
C LEU A 113 2.60 -0.41 -12.92
N PHE A 114 2.95 -0.89 -11.72
CA PHE A 114 3.81 -0.21 -10.76
C PHE A 114 4.97 -1.13 -10.37
N PRO A 115 6.23 -0.76 -10.67
CA PRO A 115 7.36 -1.59 -10.31
C PRO A 115 7.67 -1.47 -8.82
N ILE A 116 7.88 -2.59 -8.17
CA ILE A 116 8.55 -2.71 -6.87
C ILE A 116 9.88 -3.40 -7.12
N ARG A 117 10.97 -2.71 -6.86
CA ARG A 117 12.30 -3.27 -7.06
C ARG A 117 12.70 -4.16 -5.91
N SER A 118 13.60 -5.08 -6.23
CA SER A 118 14.27 -5.93 -5.25
C SER A 118 15.00 -5.11 -4.18
N GLY A 119 15.11 -5.68 -3.01
CA GLY A 119 15.82 -5.09 -1.87
C GLY A 119 15.34 -5.64 -0.54
N LYS A 120 15.89 -5.08 0.52
CA LYS A 120 15.45 -5.39 1.89
C LYS A 120 14.24 -4.56 2.28
N TRP A 121 13.29 -5.19 2.90
CA TRP A 121 12.04 -4.59 3.33
C TRP A 121 11.75 -4.96 4.78
N LEU A 122 11.32 -3.97 5.56
CA LEU A 122 10.71 -4.19 6.86
C LEU A 122 9.25 -4.58 6.64
N LYS A 123 8.87 -5.80 7.04
CA LYS A 123 7.48 -6.25 7.02
C LYS A 123 6.95 -6.28 8.45
N VAL A 124 5.87 -5.57 8.68
CA VAL A 124 5.22 -5.44 9.98
C VAL A 124 3.84 -6.08 9.92
N HIS A 125 3.53 -6.87 10.93
CA HIS A 125 2.24 -7.55 11.08
C HIS A 125 1.37 -6.79 12.07
N PHE A 126 0.14 -6.49 11.66
CA PHE A 126 -0.87 -5.89 12.51
C PHE A 126 -1.73 -6.98 13.17
N GLU A 127 -2.04 -6.78 14.43
CA GLU A 127 -2.87 -7.70 15.21
C GLU A 127 -4.31 -7.18 15.26
N GLY A 128 -5.29 -8.12 15.30
CA GLY A 128 -6.71 -7.79 15.41
C GLY A 128 -7.42 -7.59 14.06
N GLY A 129 -6.80 -8.02 12.95
CA GLY A 129 -7.40 -8.01 11.62
C GLY A 129 -7.72 -6.60 11.11
N MET A 130 -8.62 -6.51 10.13
CA MET A 130 -8.97 -5.24 9.50
C MET A 130 -9.66 -4.24 10.43
N LYS A 131 -10.38 -4.72 11.44
CA LYS A 131 -11.04 -3.83 12.44
C LYS A 131 -10.04 -3.01 13.23
N ALA A 132 -8.84 -3.55 13.45
CA ALA A 132 -7.77 -2.86 14.18
C ALA A 132 -6.79 -2.13 13.23
N PHE A 133 -6.89 -2.31 11.91
CA PHE A 133 -5.90 -1.85 10.94
C PHE A 133 -5.52 -0.38 11.11
N GLN A 134 -6.49 0.53 11.13
CA GLN A 134 -6.22 1.96 11.26
C GLN A 134 -5.57 2.33 12.60
N GLN A 135 -5.97 1.67 13.69
CA GLN A 135 -5.36 1.89 15.00
C GLN A 135 -3.92 1.38 15.02
N GLN A 136 -3.67 0.19 14.48
CA GLN A 136 -2.34 -0.40 14.37
C GLN A 136 -1.43 0.42 13.45
N TYR A 137 -1.96 0.92 12.35
CA TYR A 137 -1.27 1.80 11.44
C TYR A 137 -0.80 3.09 12.13
N GLN A 138 -1.69 3.75 12.88
CA GLN A 138 -1.32 4.95 13.66
C GLN A 138 -0.31 4.62 14.77
N MET A 139 -0.45 3.49 15.44
CA MET A 139 0.52 3.03 16.44
C MET A 139 1.88 2.78 15.81
N PHE A 140 1.92 2.17 14.63
CA PHE A 140 3.16 1.94 13.90
C PHE A 140 3.91 3.25 13.66
N TYR A 141 3.29 4.23 13.02
CA TYR A 141 3.95 5.48 12.66
C TYR A 141 4.24 6.41 13.84
N LYS A 142 3.30 6.54 14.78
CA LYS A 142 3.43 7.53 15.86
C LYS A 142 4.22 7.05 17.06
N LYS A 143 4.29 5.74 17.26
CA LYS A 143 4.91 5.18 18.48
C LYS A 143 6.01 4.17 18.15
N TRP A 144 5.68 3.14 17.37
CA TRP A 144 6.60 2.02 17.19
C TRP A 144 7.81 2.42 16.33
N LEU A 145 7.58 2.96 15.17
CA LEU A 145 8.64 3.31 14.22
C LEU A 145 9.65 4.34 14.78
N PRO A 146 9.23 5.42 15.48
CA PRO A 146 10.18 6.33 16.12
C PRO A 146 11.05 5.71 17.22
N GLN A 147 10.61 4.58 17.81
CA GLN A 147 11.37 3.85 18.82
C GLN A 147 12.36 2.83 18.22
N HIS A 148 12.37 2.67 16.90
CA HIS A 148 13.20 1.73 16.16
C HIS A 148 14.09 2.45 15.13
N PRO A 149 15.03 3.30 15.60
CA PRO A 149 15.89 4.08 14.71
C PRO A 149 16.82 3.19 13.88
N GLU A 150 17.04 1.94 14.27
CA GLU A 150 17.83 0.96 13.52
C GLU A 150 17.32 0.74 12.10
N PHE A 151 16.02 0.90 11.86
CA PHE A 151 15.45 0.81 10.51
C PHE A 151 15.67 2.07 9.66
N PHE A 152 16.26 3.11 10.27
CA PHE A 152 16.56 4.36 9.62
C PHE A 152 18.05 4.72 9.66
N ALA A 153 18.85 4.05 10.51
CA ALA A 153 20.22 4.44 10.81
C ALA A 153 21.13 4.41 9.57
N GLU A 154 20.94 3.44 8.68
CA GLU A 154 21.74 3.34 7.44
C GLU A 154 21.48 4.49 6.46
N GLN A 155 20.35 5.17 6.59
CA GLN A 155 19.98 6.32 5.77
C GLN A 155 20.29 7.67 6.47
N SER A 156 20.63 7.67 7.75
CA SER A 156 20.87 8.91 8.52
C SER A 156 22.12 9.69 8.12
N GLY A 157 23.03 9.09 7.34
CA GLY A 157 24.20 9.76 6.77
C GLY A 157 23.95 10.44 5.42
N LYS A 158 22.79 10.23 4.81
CA LYS A 158 22.39 10.90 3.56
C LYS A 158 21.27 11.88 3.92
N ALA A 159 21.49 13.15 3.67
CA ALA A 159 20.57 14.23 4.02
C ALA A 159 19.16 14.11 3.39
N GLU A 160 18.95 13.16 2.51
CA GLU A 160 17.70 12.97 1.77
C GLU A 160 17.40 11.47 1.64
N ARG A 161 16.30 11.05 2.27
CA ARG A 161 15.73 9.72 2.03
C ARG A 161 15.00 9.75 0.69
N HIS A 162 15.56 9.10 -0.30
CA HIS A 162 14.80 8.75 -1.49
C HIS A 162 13.97 7.51 -1.17
N CYS A 163 12.68 7.55 -1.47
CA CYS A 163 11.93 6.31 -1.59
C CYS A 163 12.57 5.47 -2.67
N PRO A 164 13.13 4.29 -2.38
CA PRO A 164 13.55 3.40 -3.44
C PRO A 164 12.35 3.21 -4.36
N ASN A 165 12.51 3.57 -5.62
CA ASN A 165 11.50 3.33 -6.66
C ASN A 165 10.19 4.12 -6.54
N ASN A 166 10.20 5.27 -5.89
CA ASN A 166 9.00 6.07 -5.65
C ASN A 166 7.91 5.37 -4.82
N THR A 167 8.21 4.21 -4.24
CA THR A 167 7.27 3.50 -3.37
C THR A 167 7.53 3.88 -1.93
N MET A 168 6.59 4.58 -1.32
CA MET A 168 6.69 5.00 0.09
C MET A 168 6.40 3.85 1.04
N MET A 169 5.36 3.08 0.76
CA MET A 169 4.89 2.00 1.60
C MET A 169 3.96 1.08 0.82
N VAL A 170 3.95 -0.17 1.22
CA VAL A 170 3.01 -1.19 0.74
C VAL A 170 2.19 -1.70 1.93
N GLU A 171 0.89 -1.54 1.87
CA GLU A 171 -0.04 -2.26 2.72
C GLU A 171 -0.24 -3.66 2.13
N TRP A 172 -0.26 -4.68 2.96
CA TRP A 172 -0.48 -6.04 2.52
C TRP A 172 -1.64 -6.68 3.28
N TYR A 173 -2.39 -7.51 2.58
CA TYR A 173 -3.59 -8.14 3.07
C TYR A 173 -3.60 -9.61 2.66
N ASN A 174 -3.86 -10.50 3.60
CA ASN A 174 -3.85 -11.93 3.37
C ASN A 174 -4.97 -12.62 4.15
N GLY A 175 -5.96 -13.09 3.43
CA GLY A 175 -7.12 -13.77 3.96
C GLY A 175 -8.35 -13.53 3.10
N THR A 176 -9.32 -14.39 3.23
CA THR A 176 -10.59 -14.32 2.48
C THR A 176 -11.71 -13.68 3.29
N ASP A 177 -11.61 -13.72 4.62
CA ASP A 177 -12.60 -13.15 5.53
C ASP A 177 -12.00 -11.97 6.31
N ILE A 178 -12.31 -10.76 5.84
CA ILE A 178 -11.82 -9.51 6.43
C ILE A 178 -12.36 -9.26 7.85
N ASP A 179 -13.43 -9.91 8.23
CA ASP A 179 -14.05 -9.81 9.56
C ASP A 179 -13.44 -10.79 10.56
N SER A 180 -12.67 -11.75 10.08
CA SER A 180 -11.97 -12.72 10.92
C SER A 180 -10.91 -12.03 11.79
N PRO A 181 -10.82 -12.35 13.08
CA PRO A 181 -9.71 -11.90 13.94
C PRO A 181 -8.35 -12.46 13.49
N ASP A 182 -8.36 -13.56 12.74
CA ASP A 182 -7.17 -14.22 12.18
C ASP A 182 -6.74 -13.63 10.83
N TYR A 183 -7.48 -12.63 10.32
CA TYR A 183 -7.12 -11.94 9.10
C TYR A 183 -5.75 -11.27 9.23
N GLN A 184 -4.83 -11.63 8.35
CA GLN A 184 -3.47 -11.12 8.39
C GLN A 184 -3.34 -9.89 7.52
N CYS A 185 -2.82 -8.83 8.08
CA CYS A 185 -2.56 -7.59 7.38
C CYS A 185 -1.40 -6.83 8.01
N GLY A 186 -0.94 -5.81 7.34
CA GLY A 186 0.12 -4.97 7.87
C GLY A 186 0.73 -4.06 6.81
N VAL A 187 1.95 -3.63 7.07
CA VAL A 187 2.68 -2.73 6.18
C VAL A 187 4.07 -3.28 5.87
N MET A 188 4.57 -2.93 4.69
CA MET A 188 5.96 -3.12 4.32
C MET A 188 6.54 -1.79 3.90
N MET A 189 7.79 -1.52 4.31
CA MET A 189 8.53 -0.34 3.89
C MET A 189 9.93 -0.73 3.43
N PRO A 190 10.45 -0.10 2.37
CA PRO A 190 11.80 -0.39 1.91
C PRO A 190 12.82 0.12 2.91
N LEU A 191 13.89 -0.66 3.13
CA LEU A 191 15.03 -0.31 3.97
C LEU A 191 16.22 0.21 3.16
N GLU A 192 16.35 -0.22 1.92
CA GLU A 192 17.42 0.14 0.97
C GLU A 192 16.84 0.39 -0.41
#